data_5e30c2bd9924895be2cf78713e3a54e4
#
_entry.id   5e30c2bd9924895be2cf78713e3a54e4
#
_cell.length_a   1.000
_cell.length_b   1.000
_cell.length_c   1.000
_cell.angle_alpha   90.00
_cell.angle_beta   90.00
_cell.angle_gamma   90.00
#
_symmetry.space_group_name_H-M   'P 1'
#
loop_
_entity.id
_entity.type
_entity.pdbx_description
1 polymer ?
#
loop_
_entity_poly.entity_id
_entity_poly.type
_entity_poly.pdbx_seq_one_letter_code
_entity_poly.pdbx_strand_id
1 'polypeptide(L)'
;ESLMQWLLRQTDEELQQLGVERGQINEREFYPRVVLGEFFFSQFSQLLEIGAANGHMIEVKASHRVADIELRATDIRLSVTAPEGEALEFAFDHVVMATGHDFPETTEIKPGYYVSPWPAPVLKSIKPGKVGILGTSLSGIDALITVATAHGSFLLDEQGDLQYHPSPDTEALHVTMMSRKGILPEADFYCEIPYRPLQCCTEAAIQNAIATRRNDLLDAVFDLFKAELIFCDPDYAARIGLSQLSVETVSKAYFQDRETTQPFVWAALNLAEADANKANQYTVEWRYAILRMHEVIALAIPHLNERDLKRFHSHFKTVFVDDYATVPHASIRRLLALHRAGKLDILALGNDNDIDNNAVERGAIVRSKGQEYQFDDFIDATGQHTLSARDIPFETLKKQGVMRKATTSATTTLIGFEDQLVRTGGVDLDDKFRPIFQDNLTNKLYCGSIAFLLHKLPFVQGITSARDIGHTVSQAILETTEMQALSAA
;
A
#
# COMPACT_ATOMS: atom_id res chain seq x y z
N GLU A 1 19.51 -4.71 -12.24
CA GLU A 1 20.02 -5.67 -11.26
C GLU A 1 18.93 -6.01 -10.23
N SER A 2 18.82 -7.28 -9.79
CA SER A 2 17.90 -7.67 -8.72
C SER A 2 18.48 -7.35 -7.33
N LEU A 3 17.61 -7.24 -6.30
CA LEU A 3 18.03 -7.06 -4.92
C LEU A 3 18.99 -8.19 -4.47
N MET A 4 18.68 -9.44 -4.82
CA MET A 4 19.52 -10.58 -4.49
C MET A 4 20.91 -10.47 -5.13
N GLN A 5 20.99 -10.12 -6.41
CA GLN A 5 22.27 -9.91 -7.10
C GLN A 5 23.09 -8.80 -6.45
N TRP A 6 22.42 -7.72 -6.05
CA TRP A 6 23.05 -6.61 -5.35
C TRP A 6 23.60 -7.04 -3.98
N LEU A 7 22.78 -7.75 -3.17
CA LEU A 7 23.21 -8.27 -1.87
C LEU A 7 24.42 -9.21 -1.97
N LEU A 8 24.43 -10.11 -2.95
CA LEU A 8 25.54 -11.05 -3.15
C LEU A 8 26.88 -10.38 -3.48
N ARG A 9 26.87 -9.13 -3.97
CA ARG A 9 28.07 -8.35 -4.26
C ARG A 9 28.57 -7.51 -3.07
N GLN A 10 27.74 -7.34 -2.02
CA GLN A 10 28.17 -6.60 -0.84
C GLN A 10 29.25 -7.37 -0.07
N THR A 11 30.14 -6.64 0.60
CA THR A 11 31.09 -7.23 1.55
C THR A 11 30.39 -7.76 2.81
N ASP A 12 31.06 -8.60 3.58
CA ASP A 12 30.46 -9.10 4.84
C ASP A 12 30.25 -7.97 5.86
N GLU A 13 31.09 -6.94 5.84
CA GLU A 13 30.95 -5.75 6.68
C GLU A 13 29.71 -4.93 6.31
N GLU A 14 29.47 -4.71 5.01
CA GLU A 14 28.27 -4.04 4.51
C GLU A 14 27.01 -4.83 4.82
N LEU A 15 27.01 -6.15 4.60
CA LEU A 15 25.89 -7.02 4.97
C LEU A 15 25.61 -6.97 6.47
N GLN A 16 26.63 -6.96 7.32
CA GLN A 16 26.47 -6.84 8.77
C GLN A 16 25.82 -5.50 9.15
N GLN A 17 26.21 -4.38 8.52
CA GLN A 17 25.59 -3.07 8.73
C GLN A 17 24.12 -3.05 8.31
N LEU A 18 23.76 -3.81 7.28
CA LEU A 18 22.40 -3.99 6.81
C LEU A 18 21.58 -4.98 7.66
N GLY A 19 22.22 -5.69 8.60
CA GLY A 19 21.58 -6.74 9.39
C GLY A 19 21.24 -8.00 8.57
N VAL A 20 22.04 -8.30 7.54
CA VAL A 20 21.84 -9.45 6.63
C VAL A 20 23.00 -10.44 6.80
N GLU A 21 22.68 -11.70 6.97
CA GLU A 21 23.66 -12.78 6.98
C GLU A 21 23.83 -13.35 5.57
N ARG A 22 25.06 -13.47 5.08
CA ARG A 22 25.35 -13.95 3.72
C ARG A 22 24.69 -15.30 3.41
N GLY A 23 24.67 -16.23 4.38
CA GLY A 23 24.09 -17.55 4.22
C GLY A 23 22.55 -17.55 4.10
N GLN A 24 21.90 -16.46 4.43
CA GLN A 24 20.44 -16.30 4.37
C GLN A 24 19.99 -15.57 3.10
N ILE A 25 20.91 -15.12 2.23
CA ILE A 25 20.54 -14.42 0.99
C ILE A 25 19.85 -15.39 0.04
N ASN A 26 18.55 -15.17 -0.18
CA ASN A 26 17.74 -15.94 -1.12
C ASN A 26 16.54 -15.11 -1.61
N GLU A 27 15.83 -15.59 -2.62
CA GLU A 27 14.72 -14.89 -3.29
C GLU A 27 13.44 -14.78 -2.44
N ARG A 28 13.36 -15.52 -1.33
CA ARG A 28 12.16 -15.64 -0.49
C ARG A 28 12.36 -15.06 0.92
N GLU A 29 13.52 -14.47 1.18
CA GLU A 29 13.81 -13.88 2.49
C GLU A 29 13.24 -12.48 2.61
N PHE A 30 12.77 -12.15 3.80
CA PHE A 30 12.34 -10.82 4.17
C PHE A 30 13.50 -10.02 4.75
N TYR A 31 13.98 -9.06 3.98
CA TYR A 31 15.06 -8.19 4.41
C TYR A 31 14.52 -6.95 5.16
N PRO A 32 15.31 -6.37 6.10
CA PRO A 32 14.96 -5.09 6.71
C PRO A 32 14.73 -4.01 5.65
N ARG A 33 13.78 -3.10 5.88
CA ARG A 33 13.46 -2.04 4.90
C ARG A 33 14.64 -1.13 4.56
N VAL A 34 15.62 -0.97 5.47
CA VAL A 34 16.86 -0.25 5.21
C VAL A 34 17.62 -0.83 4.02
N VAL A 35 17.59 -2.14 3.85
CA VAL A 35 18.22 -2.85 2.71
C VAL A 35 17.65 -2.36 1.38
N LEU A 36 16.34 -2.19 1.29
CA LEU A 36 15.70 -1.63 0.09
C LEU A 36 16.10 -0.17 -0.15
N GLY A 37 16.22 0.62 0.91
CA GLY A 37 16.68 2.01 0.81
C GLY A 37 18.08 2.10 0.21
N GLU A 38 19.02 1.34 0.73
CA GLU A 38 20.40 1.29 0.24
C GLU A 38 20.49 0.71 -1.18
N PHE A 39 19.71 -0.32 -1.48
CA PHE A 39 19.61 -0.85 -2.85
C PHE A 39 19.14 0.21 -3.84
N PHE A 40 18.06 0.94 -3.56
CA PHE A 40 17.57 1.99 -4.45
C PHE A 40 18.54 3.15 -4.57
N PHE A 41 19.22 3.54 -3.49
CA PHE A 41 20.25 4.54 -3.53
C PHE A 41 21.42 4.12 -4.44
N SER A 42 21.86 2.88 -4.31
CA SER A 42 22.91 2.30 -5.17
C SER A 42 22.48 2.27 -6.65
N GLN A 43 21.24 1.83 -6.95
CA GLN A 43 20.73 1.80 -8.34
C GLN A 43 20.60 3.21 -8.91
N PHE A 44 20.13 4.17 -8.13
CA PHE A 44 20.07 5.57 -8.55
C PHE A 44 21.44 6.14 -8.86
N SER A 45 22.43 5.92 -7.98
CA SER A 45 23.82 6.36 -8.19
C SER A 45 24.41 5.78 -9.47
N GLN A 46 24.19 4.49 -9.72
CA GLN A 46 24.62 3.82 -10.95
C GLN A 46 23.98 4.44 -12.21
N LEU A 47 22.68 4.79 -12.14
CA LEU A 47 21.99 5.44 -13.24
C LEU A 47 22.56 6.84 -13.54
N LEU A 48 22.97 7.60 -12.52
CA LEU A 48 23.66 8.89 -12.72
C LEU A 48 24.98 8.72 -13.45
N GLU A 49 25.78 7.71 -13.07
CA GLU A 49 27.06 7.40 -13.74
C GLU A 49 26.84 6.99 -15.20
N ILE A 50 25.90 6.11 -15.48
CA ILE A 50 25.53 5.67 -16.84
C ILE A 50 25.07 6.87 -17.66
N GLY A 51 24.22 7.72 -17.11
CA GLY A 51 23.73 8.91 -17.79
C GLY A 51 24.85 9.87 -18.16
N ALA A 52 25.74 10.17 -17.22
CA ALA A 52 26.91 11.01 -17.44
C ALA A 52 27.87 10.41 -18.51
N ALA A 53 28.12 9.10 -18.45
CA ALA A 53 28.95 8.39 -19.44
C ALA A 53 28.37 8.44 -20.87
N ASN A 54 27.04 8.53 -21.00
CA ASN A 54 26.32 8.70 -22.26
C ASN A 54 26.13 10.15 -22.69
N GLY A 55 26.76 11.11 -21.99
CA GLY A 55 26.74 12.52 -22.35
C GLY A 55 25.51 13.29 -21.88
N HIS A 56 24.70 12.72 -20.99
CA HIS A 56 23.57 13.40 -20.37
C HIS A 56 24.06 14.24 -19.19
N MET A 57 23.54 15.44 -19.08
CA MET A 57 23.75 16.30 -17.91
C MET A 57 22.62 16.05 -16.90
N ILE A 58 22.96 15.42 -15.77
CA ILE A 58 22.00 15.09 -14.72
C ILE A 58 22.41 15.86 -13.45
N GLU A 59 21.49 16.65 -12.93
CA GLU A 59 21.69 17.42 -11.70
C GLU A 59 20.73 16.96 -10.61
N VAL A 60 21.23 16.57 -9.45
CA VAL A 60 20.45 16.20 -8.27
C VAL A 60 20.44 17.37 -7.29
N LYS A 61 19.28 17.96 -7.08
CA LYS A 61 19.09 19.06 -6.13
C LYS A 61 18.51 18.53 -4.81
N ALA A 62 19.37 17.93 -3.99
CA ALA A 62 18.98 17.45 -2.67
C ALA A 62 18.51 18.62 -1.78
N SER A 63 17.54 18.35 -0.91
CA SER A 63 16.98 19.33 0.04
C SER A 63 16.36 20.59 -0.61
N HIS A 64 16.05 20.53 -1.90
CA HIS A 64 15.30 21.56 -2.60
C HIS A 64 13.80 21.19 -2.61
N ARG A 65 12.96 22.11 -2.15
CA ARG A 65 11.51 21.91 -2.12
C ARG A 65 10.86 22.56 -3.32
N VAL A 66 10.18 21.79 -4.18
CA VAL A 66 9.29 22.35 -5.20
C VAL A 66 8.07 22.93 -4.48
N ALA A 67 7.96 24.25 -4.46
CA ALA A 67 6.91 24.98 -3.77
C ALA A 67 5.65 25.14 -4.65
N ASP A 68 5.83 25.33 -5.97
CA ASP A 68 4.71 25.45 -6.91
C ASP A 68 5.08 24.99 -8.32
N ILE A 69 4.08 24.63 -9.10
CA ILE A 69 4.19 24.23 -10.51
C ILE A 69 3.21 25.06 -11.33
N GLU A 70 3.70 25.69 -12.39
CA GLU A 70 2.90 26.45 -13.35
C GLU A 70 3.02 25.84 -14.75
N LEU A 71 1.92 25.39 -15.32
CA LEU A 71 1.86 24.92 -16.71
C LEU A 71 1.74 26.14 -17.64
N ARG A 72 2.69 26.30 -18.58
CA ARG A 72 2.70 27.38 -19.58
C ARG A 72 2.60 26.81 -20.99
N ALA A 73 2.37 27.65 -21.97
CA ALA A 73 2.18 27.21 -23.36
C ALA A 73 3.41 26.49 -23.94
N THR A 74 4.61 26.92 -23.56
CA THR A 74 5.86 26.40 -24.12
C THR A 74 6.62 25.46 -23.18
N ASP A 75 6.48 25.67 -21.86
CA ASP A 75 7.26 24.97 -20.83
C ASP A 75 6.45 24.80 -19.53
N ILE A 76 7.05 24.15 -18.55
CA ILE A 76 6.51 24.07 -17.19
C ILE A 76 7.50 24.76 -16.26
N ARG A 77 7.03 25.75 -15.50
CA ARG A 77 7.82 26.46 -14.51
C ARG A 77 7.68 25.80 -13.15
N LEU A 78 8.80 25.59 -12.50
CA LEU A 78 8.88 25.18 -11.10
C LEU A 78 9.38 26.34 -10.24
N SER A 79 8.63 26.67 -9.20
CA SER A 79 9.11 27.51 -8.11
C SER A 79 9.70 26.62 -7.03
N VAL A 80 10.96 26.84 -6.67
CA VAL A 80 11.72 25.95 -5.80
C VAL A 80 12.31 26.74 -4.64
N THR A 81 12.26 26.20 -3.43
CA THR A 81 12.94 26.75 -2.27
C THR A 81 14.20 25.92 -1.99
N ALA A 82 15.35 26.57 -2.04
CA ALA A 82 16.65 25.98 -1.69
C ALA A 82 16.80 25.78 -0.17
N PRO A 83 17.75 24.97 0.31
CA PRO A 83 17.94 24.69 1.74
C PRO A 83 18.10 25.94 2.61
N GLU A 84 18.69 26.99 2.06
CA GLU A 84 18.93 28.27 2.77
C GLU A 84 17.75 29.24 2.68
N GLY A 85 16.62 28.81 2.10
CA GLY A 85 15.42 29.62 1.95
C GLY A 85 15.40 30.50 0.69
N GLU A 86 16.39 30.41 -0.17
CA GLU A 86 16.42 31.13 -1.45
C GLU A 86 15.33 30.61 -2.38
N ALA A 87 14.60 31.52 -3.02
CA ALA A 87 13.60 31.19 -4.04
C ALA A 87 14.27 31.10 -5.41
N LEU A 88 14.15 29.93 -6.05
CA LEU A 88 14.68 29.64 -7.38
C LEU A 88 13.54 29.35 -8.35
N GLU A 89 13.76 29.64 -9.63
CA GLU A 89 12.83 29.30 -10.71
C GLU A 89 13.56 28.48 -11.77
N PHE A 90 12.89 27.42 -12.23
CA PHE A 90 13.35 26.57 -13.32
C PHE A 90 12.25 26.41 -14.36
N ALA A 91 12.62 26.25 -15.63
CA ALA A 91 11.72 25.94 -16.71
C ALA A 91 12.14 24.63 -17.37
N PHE A 92 11.17 23.74 -17.61
CA PHE A 92 11.39 22.40 -18.16
C PHE A 92 10.41 22.09 -19.29
N ASP A 93 10.85 21.29 -20.25
CA ASP A 93 9.99 20.77 -21.31
C ASP A 93 9.04 19.69 -20.80
N HIS A 94 9.49 18.88 -19.82
CA HIS A 94 8.71 17.82 -19.20
C HIS A 94 8.92 17.82 -17.69
N VAL A 95 7.85 17.56 -16.94
CA VAL A 95 7.89 17.39 -15.47
C VAL A 95 7.17 16.12 -15.07
N VAL A 96 7.81 15.30 -14.25
CA VAL A 96 7.23 14.10 -13.63
C VAL A 96 7.04 14.35 -12.14
N MET A 97 5.80 14.38 -11.68
CA MET A 97 5.49 14.45 -10.25
C MET A 97 5.59 13.06 -9.65
N ALA A 98 6.67 12.80 -8.90
CA ALA A 98 6.91 11.57 -8.14
C ALA A 98 7.01 11.91 -6.64
N THR A 99 6.03 12.67 -6.14
CA THR A 99 6.02 13.26 -4.79
C THR A 99 5.84 12.25 -3.66
N GLY A 100 5.57 10.97 -3.99
CA GLY A 100 5.36 9.93 -2.99
C GLY A 100 4.02 10.09 -2.25
N HIS A 101 4.03 9.71 -0.98
CA HIS A 101 2.88 9.83 -0.08
C HIS A 101 2.87 11.19 0.62
N ASP A 102 1.69 11.63 1.01
CA ASP A 102 1.52 12.80 1.87
C ASP A 102 1.70 12.40 3.33
N PHE A 103 2.70 13.00 3.99
CA PHE A 103 2.94 12.83 5.41
C PHE A 103 2.61 14.14 6.13
N PRO A 104 1.88 14.07 7.27
CA PRO A 104 1.57 15.26 8.04
C PRO A 104 2.86 15.95 8.51
N GLU A 105 2.93 17.28 8.40
CA GLU A 105 4.07 18.07 8.89
C GLU A 105 4.26 17.90 10.41
N THR A 106 3.15 17.72 11.13
CA THR A 106 3.12 17.46 12.56
C THR A 106 2.40 16.14 12.83
N THR A 107 3.13 15.15 13.32
CA THR A 107 2.57 13.82 13.61
C THR A 107 1.74 13.86 14.90
N GLU A 108 2.24 14.47 15.98
CA GLU A 108 1.52 14.67 17.24
C GLU A 108 0.75 15.99 17.17
N ILE A 109 -0.51 15.95 16.73
CA ILE A 109 -1.36 17.14 16.58
C ILE A 109 -1.96 17.65 17.89
N LYS A 110 -1.91 16.80 18.94
CA LYS A 110 -2.33 17.07 20.31
C LYS A 110 -1.53 16.16 21.24
N PRO A 111 -1.27 16.54 22.50
CA PRO A 111 -0.54 15.68 23.42
C PRO A 111 -1.05 14.24 23.41
N GLY A 112 -0.19 13.28 23.06
CA GLY A 112 -0.50 11.87 22.97
C GLY A 112 -1.45 11.45 21.84
N TYR A 113 -1.73 12.31 20.84
CA TYR A 113 -2.54 11.92 19.66
C TYR A 113 -1.74 12.08 18.38
N TYR A 114 -1.41 10.94 17.77
CA TYR A 114 -0.55 10.83 16.60
C TYR A 114 -1.40 10.45 15.37
N VAL A 115 -1.44 11.31 14.36
CA VAL A 115 -2.21 11.09 13.11
C VAL A 115 -1.48 10.22 12.09
N SER A 116 -0.28 9.77 12.42
CA SER A 116 0.52 8.90 11.56
C SER A 116 1.52 8.10 12.41
N PRO A 117 1.84 6.85 12.06
CA PRO A 117 2.92 6.08 12.69
C PRO A 117 4.31 6.54 12.25
N TRP A 118 4.42 7.53 11.37
CA TRP A 118 5.67 8.03 10.79
C TRP A 118 5.89 9.52 11.07
N PRO A 119 7.14 9.96 11.33
CA PRO A 119 8.35 9.14 11.36
C PRO A 119 8.50 8.34 12.66
N ALA A 120 8.99 7.11 12.57
CA ALA A 120 9.15 6.18 13.70
C ALA A 120 9.88 6.74 14.94
N PRO A 121 10.92 7.61 14.84
CA PRO A 121 11.57 8.20 16.01
C PRO A 121 10.63 8.96 16.95
N VAL A 122 9.54 9.55 16.44
CA VAL A 122 8.54 10.25 17.25
C VAL A 122 7.85 9.27 18.20
N LEU A 123 7.51 8.09 17.75
CA LEU A 123 6.85 7.06 18.57
C LEU A 123 7.75 6.47 19.66
N LYS A 124 9.07 6.53 19.49
CA LYS A 124 10.02 6.07 20.52
C LYS A 124 9.99 6.95 21.78
N SER A 125 9.46 8.17 21.69
CA SER A 125 9.32 9.09 22.82
C SER A 125 8.05 8.87 23.66
N ILE A 126 7.12 8.02 23.20
CA ILE A 126 5.91 7.63 23.92
C ILE A 126 6.33 7.00 25.26
N LYS A 127 5.72 7.43 26.35
CA LYS A 127 6.02 6.92 27.70
C LYS A 127 5.26 5.61 27.96
N PRO A 128 5.76 4.76 28.89
CA PRO A 128 5.00 3.58 29.31
C PRO A 128 3.62 3.99 29.87
N GLY A 129 2.57 3.40 29.32
CA GLY A 129 1.18 3.71 29.64
C GLY A 129 0.23 2.93 28.75
N LYS A 130 -1.03 3.31 28.70
CA LYS A 130 -2.04 2.73 27.82
C LYS A 130 -1.94 3.34 26.42
N VAL A 131 -1.46 2.57 25.46
CA VAL A 131 -1.29 3.01 24.08
C VAL A 131 -2.34 2.36 23.18
N GLY A 132 -3.15 3.17 22.51
CA GLY A 132 -4.09 2.73 21.47
C GLY A 132 -3.46 2.84 20.09
N ILE A 133 -3.60 1.81 19.23
CA ILE A 133 -3.18 1.84 17.83
C ILE A 133 -4.38 1.50 16.96
N LEU A 134 -4.83 2.45 16.16
CA LEU A 134 -5.86 2.22 15.15
C LEU A 134 -5.23 1.63 13.90
N GLY A 135 -5.51 0.36 13.66
CA GLY A 135 -4.91 -0.46 12.61
C GLY A 135 -4.23 -1.71 13.18
N THR A 136 -4.53 -2.86 12.60
CA THR A 136 -3.99 -4.17 13.03
C THR A 136 -3.09 -4.82 11.96
N SER A 137 -2.82 -4.13 10.86
CA SER A 137 -2.00 -4.61 9.75
C SER A 137 -0.60 -3.94 9.75
N LEU A 138 0.09 -3.94 8.62
CA LEU A 138 1.49 -3.57 8.44
C LEU A 138 1.92 -2.30 9.21
N SER A 139 1.26 -1.16 8.97
CA SER A 139 1.60 0.11 9.63
C SER A 139 1.35 0.07 11.14
N GLY A 140 0.29 -0.61 11.58
CA GLY A 140 -0.01 -0.81 13.00
C GLY A 140 1.03 -1.69 13.69
N ILE A 141 1.51 -2.74 13.02
CA ILE A 141 2.59 -3.61 13.52
C ILE A 141 3.91 -2.83 13.61
N ASP A 142 4.24 -2.02 12.60
CA ASP A 142 5.44 -1.18 12.63
C ASP A 142 5.41 -0.18 13.80
N ALA A 143 4.24 0.46 14.04
CA ALA A 143 4.04 1.34 15.20
C ALA A 143 4.21 0.58 16.52
N LEU A 144 3.54 -0.57 16.66
CA LEU A 144 3.64 -1.42 17.85
C LEU A 144 5.09 -1.82 18.15
N ILE A 145 5.81 -2.32 17.13
CA ILE A 145 7.20 -2.78 17.32
C ILE A 145 8.10 -1.59 17.67
N THR A 146 7.87 -0.41 17.08
CA THR A 146 8.62 0.80 17.42
C THR A 146 8.43 1.19 18.89
N VAL A 147 7.19 1.20 19.40
CA VAL A 147 6.90 1.47 20.81
C VAL A 147 7.47 0.35 21.71
N ALA A 148 7.24 -0.91 21.37
CA ALA A 148 7.69 -2.04 22.17
C ALA A 148 9.23 -2.08 22.31
N THR A 149 9.98 -1.84 21.22
CA THR A 149 11.46 -1.85 21.25
C THR A 149 12.05 -0.64 21.98
N ALA A 150 11.32 0.45 22.17
CA ALA A 150 11.74 1.55 23.02
C ALA A 150 11.65 1.19 24.53
N HIS A 151 10.84 0.18 24.87
CA HIS A 151 10.52 -0.17 26.28
C HIS A 151 10.85 -1.61 26.65
N GLY A 152 11.56 -2.34 25.81
CA GLY A 152 11.96 -3.72 26.08
C GLY A 152 12.70 -4.33 24.90
N SER A 153 12.96 -5.62 25.00
CA SER A 153 13.69 -6.38 23.99
C SER A 153 13.02 -7.72 23.69
N PHE A 154 13.23 -8.18 22.46
CA PHE A 154 12.83 -9.51 22.03
C PHE A 154 14.06 -10.44 22.08
N LEU A 155 13.98 -11.52 22.83
CA LEU A 155 15.05 -12.48 23.01
C LEU A 155 14.51 -13.90 22.79
N LEU A 156 15.34 -14.78 22.24
CA LEU A 156 15.01 -16.21 22.15
C LEU A 156 15.22 -16.88 23.50
N ASP A 157 14.29 -17.73 23.92
CA ASP A 157 14.47 -18.60 25.06
C ASP A 157 15.30 -19.85 24.70
N GLU A 158 15.48 -20.74 25.67
CA GLU A 158 16.26 -21.98 25.50
C GLU A 158 15.64 -22.95 24.47
N GLN A 159 14.34 -22.84 24.21
CA GLN A 159 13.60 -23.62 23.22
C GLN A 159 13.64 -23.00 21.84
N GLY A 160 14.16 -21.77 21.71
CA GLY A 160 14.19 -20.99 20.47
C GLY A 160 12.91 -20.16 20.21
N ASP A 161 12.02 -20.06 21.20
CA ASP A 161 10.82 -19.26 21.11
C ASP A 161 11.10 -17.79 21.46
N LEU A 162 10.55 -16.87 20.66
CA LEU A 162 10.75 -15.45 20.88
C LEU A 162 9.93 -14.97 22.08
N GLN A 163 10.60 -14.37 23.06
CA GLN A 163 9.99 -13.78 24.26
C GLN A 163 10.21 -12.26 24.26
N TYR A 164 9.25 -11.53 24.84
CA TYR A 164 9.40 -10.10 25.08
C TYR A 164 9.71 -9.83 26.54
N HIS A 165 10.80 -9.12 26.79
CA HIS A 165 11.29 -8.73 28.13
C HIS A 165 11.14 -7.20 28.27
N PRO A 166 10.19 -6.73 29.09
CA PRO A 166 10.07 -5.30 29.41
C PRO A 166 11.36 -4.79 30.09
N SER A 167 11.76 -3.57 29.78
CA SER A 167 12.82 -2.87 30.51
C SER A 167 12.34 -2.50 31.91
N PRO A 168 13.25 -2.29 32.88
CA PRO A 168 12.87 -1.74 34.19
C PRO A 168 12.03 -0.46 34.05
N ASP A 169 11.08 -0.27 34.94
CA ASP A 169 10.17 0.89 34.98
C ASP A 169 9.21 1.03 33.77
N THR A 170 9.01 -0.03 32.99
CA THR A 170 8.10 -0.06 31.84
C THR A 170 6.91 -1.01 32.01
N GLU A 171 6.64 -1.45 33.25
CA GLU A 171 5.53 -2.37 33.55
C GLU A 171 4.16 -1.79 33.16
N ALA A 172 4.01 -0.46 33.21
CA ALA A 172 2.78 0.25 32.84
C ALA A 172 2.46 0.19 31.34
N LEU A 173 3.44 -0.16 30.47
CA LEU A 173 3.19 -0.26 29.04
C LEU A 173 2.17 -1.36 28.73
N HIS A 174 1.09 -0.96 28.10
CA HIS A 174 0.08 -1.86 27.56
C HIS A 174 -0.46 -1.30 26.26
N VAL A 175 -0.37 -2.06 25.18
CA VAL A 175 -0.80 -1.64 23.83
C VAL A 175 -2.07 -2.36 23.46
N THR A 176 -3.05 -1.63 22.94
CA THR A 176 -4.25 -2.19 22.33
C THR A 176 -4.29 -1.79 20.87
N MET A 177 -4.08 -2.76 19.97
CA MET A 177 -4.35 -2.55 18.56
C MET A 177 -5.83 -2.76 18.25
N MET A 178 -6.37 -1.96 17.35
CA MET A 178 -7.80 -2.00 17.08
C MET A 178 -8.11 -1.85 15.59
N SER A 179 -9.13 -2.57 15.14
CA SER A 179 -9.67 -2.45 13.79
C SER A 179 -11.15 -2.82 13.79
N ARG A 180 -11.83 -2.56 12.68
CA ARG A 180 -13.26 -2.89 12.54
C ARG A 180 -13.57 -4.35 12.92
N LYS A 181 -12.78 -5.29 12.42
CA LYS A 181 -12.98 -6.73 12.64
C LYS A 181 -12.21 -7.28 13.84
N GLY A 182 -11.16 -6.60 14.29
CA GLY A 182 -10.28 -7.08 15.36
C GLY A 182 -9.50 -8.34 14.98
N ILE A 183 -9.14 -8.49 13.72
CA ILE A 183 -8.31 -9.60 13.23
C ILE A 183 -6.88 -9.12 12.98
N LEU A 184 -5.93 -10.04 13.08
CA LEU A 184 -4.53 -9.84 12.73
C LEU A 184 -4.28 -10.28 11.28
N PRO A 185 -3.28 -9.73 10.58
CA PRO A 185 -2.88 -10.25 9.29
C PRO A 185 -2.31 -11.67 9.45
N GLU A 186 -2.28 -12.41 8.37
CA GLU A 186 -1.71 -13.75 8.34
C GLU A 186 -0.20 -13.72 8.07
N ALA A 187 0.50 -14.77 8.49
CA ALA A 187 1.89 -15.00 8.14
C ALA A 187 2.00 -15.25 6.63
N ASP A 188 3.10 -14.78 6.03
CA ASP A 188 3.35 -14.97 4.61
C ASP A 188 3.38 -16.47 4.25
N PHE A 189 2.70 -16.81 3.17
CA PHE A 189 2.57 -18.19 2.74
C PHE A 189 3.56 -18.54 1.62
N TYR A 190 4.01 -19.78 1.62
CA TYR A 190 4.86 -20.28 0.53
C TYR A 190 4.07 -20.38 -0.76
N CYS A 191 4.67 -19.92 -1.86
CA CYS A 191 4.17 -20.15 -3.22
C CYS A 191 5.32 -20.34 -4.20
N GLU A 192 5.04 -20.92 -5.35
CA GLU A 192 6.05 -21.15 -6.40
C GLU A 192 6.45 -19.84 -7.10
N ILE A 193 7.72 -19.71 -7.46
CA ILE A 193 8.28 -18.63 -8.28
C ILE A 193 9.07 -19.30 -9.43
N PRO A 194 8.87 -18.89 -10.70
CA PRO A 194 7.89 -17.90 -11.20
C PRO A 194 6.45 -18.36 -11.04
N TYR A 195 5.51 -17.40 -11.03
CA TYR A 195 4.09 -17.72 -10.86
C TYR A 195 3.54 -18.57 -11.99
N ARG A 196 2.77 -19.59 -11.64
CA ARG A 196 2.02 -20.40 -12.60
C ARG A 196 0.92 -19.56 -13.26
N PRO A 197 0.65 -19.74 -14.58
CA PRO A 197 -0.43 -19.02 -15.25
C PRO A 197 -1.80 -19.41 -14.67
N LEU A 198 -2.74 -18.45 -14.65
CA LEU A 198 -4.15 -18.68 -14.35
C LEU A 198 -4.80 -19.51 -15.49
N GLN A 199 -5.82 -20.29 -15.16
CA GLN A 199 -6.48 -21.17 -16.13
C GLN A 199 -7.86 -20.67 -16.56
N CYS A 200 -8.62 -20.07 -15.65
CA CYS A 200 -9.98 -19.55 -15.89
C CYS A 200 -10.02 -18.02 -15.89
N CYS A 201 -9.46 -17.40 -14.82
CA CYS A 201 -9.43 -15.95 -14.67
C CYS A 201 -8.21 -15.35 -15.38
N THR A 202 -8.06 -15.63 -16.67
CA THR A 202 -6.93 -15.15 -17.47
C THR A 202 -7.12 -13.71 -17.93
N GLU A 203 -6.02 -13.04 -18.30
CA GLU A 203 -6.09 -11.70 -18.90
C GLU A 203 -7.02 -11.67 -20.12
N ALA A 204 -6.94 -12.65 -21.00
CA ALA A 204 -7.80 -12.76 -22.18
C ALA A 204 -9.30 -12.90 -21.81
N ALA A 205 -9.61 -13.65 -20.72
CA ALA A 205 -10.98 -13.79 -20.25
C ALA A 205 -11.50 -12.46 -19.67
N ILE A 206 -10.68 -11.73 -18.92
CA ILE A 206 -11.03 -10.41 -18.39
C ILE A 206 -11.21 -9.40 -19.53
N GLN A 207 -10.33 -9.35 -20.50
CA GLN A 207 -10.47 -8.47 -21.68
C GLN A 207 -11.75 -8.77 -22.48
N ASN A 208 -12.10 -10.04 -22.64
CA ASN A 208 -13.37 -10.42 -23.25
C ASN A 208 -14.58 -9.98 -22.42
N ALA A 209 -14.53 -10.10 -21.10
CA ALA A 209 -15.58 -9.60 -20.20
C ALA A 209 -15.73 -8.08 -20.34
N ILE A 210 -14.63 -7.31 -20.36
CA ILE A 210 -14.63 -5.86 -20.58
C ILE A 210 -15.31 -5.51 -21.90
N ALA A 211 -14.99 -6.23 -22.99
CA ALA A 211 -15.54 -5.97 -24.31
C ALA A 211 -17.05 -6.29 -24.42
N THR A 212 -17.54 -7.28 -23.68
CA THR A 212 -18.89 -7.84 -23.85
C THR A 212 -19.89 -7.49 -22.74
N ARG A 213 -19.41 -7.13 -21.54
CA ARG A 213 -20.23 -6.93 -20.33
C ARG A 213 -20.15 -5.48 -19.84
N ARG A 214 -21.14 -4.64 -20.21
CA ARG A 214 -21.14 -3.22 -19.81
C ARG A 214 -21.87 -2.97 -18.49
N ASN A 215 -22.93 -3.72 -18.20
CA ASN A 215 -23.82 -3.48 -17.05
C ASN A 215 -23.62 -4.46 -15.90
N ASP A 216 -22.98 -5.60 -16.13
CA ASP A 216 -22.76 -6.71 -15.20
C ASP A 216 -21.27 -7.16 -15.20
N LEU A 217 -20.35 -6.25 -15.52
CA LEU A 217 -18.94 -6.56 -15.64
C LEU A 217 -18.36 -7.13 -14.34
N LEU A 218 -18.69 -6.56 -13.20
CA LEU A 218 -18.19 -7.05 -11.91
C LEU A 218 -18.68 -8.46 -11.60
N ASP A 219 -19.95 -8.79 -11.92
CA ASP A 219 -20.50 -10.13 -11.71
C ASP A 219 -19.82 -11.14 -12.65
N ALA A 220 -19.54 -10.76 -13.91
CA ALA A 220 -18.79 -11.59 -14.85
C ALA A 220 -17.34 -11.84 -14.39
N VAL A 221 -16.66 -10.82 -13.86
CA VAL A 221 -15.32 -10.94 -13.27
C VAL A 221 -15.36 -11.85 -12.04
N PHE A 222 -16.39 -11.73 -11.21
CA PHE A 222 -16.59 -12.59 -10.04
C PHE A 222 -16.86 -14.05 -10.42
N ASP A 223 -17.55 -14.32 -11.53
CA ASP A 223 -17.72 -15.67 -12.05
C ASP A 223 -16.40 -16.28 -12.52
N LEU A 224 -15.52 -15.50 -13.14
CA LEU A 224 -14.14 -15.93 -13.48
C LEU A 224 -13.31 -16.22 -12.22
N PHE A 225 -13.42 -15.39 -11.19
CA PHE A 225 -12.79 -15.62 -9.89
C PHE A 225 -13.25 -16.94 -9.25
N LYS A 226 -14.58 -17.19 -9.23
CA LYS A 226 -15.11 -18.46 -8.74
C LYS A 226 -14.59 -19.65 -9.53
N ALA A 227 -14.59 -19.54 -10.85
CA ALA A 227 -14.12 -20.62 -11.73
C ALA A 227 -12.66 -20.98 -11.46
N GLU A 228 -11.78 -19.98 -11.27
CA GLU A 228 -10.37 -20.21 -10.95
C GLU A 228 -10.20 -20.90 -9.59
N LEU A 229 -10.90 -20.44 -8.56
CA LEU A 229 -10.82 -21.05 -7.22
C LEU A 229 -11.35 -22.49 -7.21
N ILE A 230 -12.46 -22.76 -7.90
CA ILE A 230 -13.00 -24.13 -8.03
C ILE A 230 -12.01 -25.03 -8.78
N PHE A 231 -11.33 -24.49 -9.79
CA PHE A 231 -10.33 -25.24 -10.56
C PHE A 231 -9.08 -25.55 -9.70
N CYS A 232 -8.55 -24.54 -8.97
CA CYS A 232 -7.32 -24.68 -8.21
C CYS A 232 -7.50 -25.44 -6.89
N ASP A 233 -8.59 -25.19 -6.16
CA ASP A 233 -8.86 -25.77 -4.85
C ASP A 233 -10.36 -26.03 -4.66
N PRO A 234 -10.88 -27.15 -5.21
CA PRO A 234 -12.30 -27.49 -5.09
C PRO A 234 -12.75 -27.74 -3.64
N ASP A 235 -11.85 -28.21 -2.78
CA ASP A 235 -12.16 -28.49 -1.37
C ASP A 235 -12.36 -27.18 -0.59
N TYR A 236 -11.49 -26.19 -0.79
CA TYR A 236 -11.69 -24.87 -0.24
C TYR A 236 -12.97 -24.22 -0.78
N ALA A 237 -13.19 -24.28 -2.08
CA ALA A 237 -14.38 -23.72 -2.71
C ALA A 237 -15.68 -24.33 -2.13
N ALA A 238 -15.69 -25.64 -1.93
CA ALA A 238 -16.83 -26.35 -1.30
C ALA A 238 -16.98 -25.94 0.17
N ARG A 239 -15.88 -25.86 0.93
CA ARG A 239 -15.87 -25.49 2.36
C ARG A 239 -16.50 -24.13 2.62
N ILE A 240 -16.20 -23.12 1.80
CA ILE A 240 -16.78 -21.77 1.95
C ILE A 240 -18.13 -21.61 1.24
N GLY A 241 -18.62 -22.63 0.54
CA GLY A 241 -19.87 -22.58 -0.24
C GLY A 241 -19.79 -21.61 -1.44
N LEU A 242 -18.62 -21.51 -2.09
CA LEU A 242 -18.28 -20.49 -3.10
C LEU A 242 -19.30 -20.39 -4.23
N SER A 243 -19.89 -21.50 -4.66
CA SER A 243 -20.90 -21.53 -5.74
C SER A 243 -22.15 -20.69 -5.45
N GLN A 244 -22.49 -20.50 -4.17
CA GLN A 244 -23.64 -19.74 -3.70
C GLN A 244 -23.30 -18.30 -3.32
N LEU A 245 -22.03 -17.92 -3.37
CA LEU A 245 -21.59 -16.58 -2.98
C LEU A 245 -21.74 -15.59 -4.13
N SER A 246 -22.00 -14.33 -3.75
CA SER A 246 -21.97 -13.16 -4.61
C SER A 246 -20.80 -12.24 -4.22
N VAL A 247 -20.58 -11.19 -5.00
CA VAL A 247 -19.62 -10.11 -4.69
C VAL A 247 -19.83 -9.57 -3.27
N GLU A 248 -21.08 -9.43 -2.82
CA GLU A 248 -21.43 -8.89 -1.50
C GLU A 248 -21.15 -9.83 -0.34
N THR A 249 -21.15 -11.15 -0.59
CA THR A 249 -21.10 -12.16 0.47
C THR A 249 -19.76 -12.86 0.59
N VAL A 250 -18.93 -12.83 -0.45
CA VAL A 250 -17.63 -13.54 -0.49
C VAL A 250 -16.69 -13.12 0.64
N SER A 251 -16.60 -11.82 0.92
CA SER A 251 -15.75 -11.30 2.00
C SER A 251 -16.16 -11.87 3.37
N LYS A 252 -17.46 -12.00 3.64
CA LYS A 252 -17.94 -12.59 4.89
C LYS A 252 -17.53 -14.05 5.01
N ALA A 253 -17.67 -14.84 3.95
CA ALA A 253 -17.28 -16.25 3.94
C ALA A 253 -15.77 -16.42 4.08
N TYR A 254 -14.99 -15.58 3.39
CA TYR A 254 -13.52 -15.58 3.46
C TYR A 254 -12.99 -15.31 4.88
N PHE A 255 -13.56 -14.34 5.61
CA PHE A 255 -13.10 -13.97 6.94
C PHE A 255 -13.74 -14.78 8.08
N GLN A 256 -14.72 -15.62 7.82
CA GLN A 256 -15.57 -16.24 8.84
C GLN A 256 -14.77 -16.96 9.93
N ASP A 257 -13.81 -17.80 9.55
CA ASP A 257 -13.03 -18.61 10.50
C ASP A 257 -12.16 -17.69 11.40
N ARG A 258 -11.60 -16.63 10.83
CA ARG A 258 -10.77 -15.66 11.57
C ARG A 258 -11.60 -14.77 12.51
N GLU A 259 -12.79 -14.35 12.08
CA GLU A 259 -13.68 -13.52 12.89
C GLU A 259 -14.29 -14.30 14.07
N THR A 260 -14.38 -15.60 13.98
CA THR A 260 -14.94 -16.48 15.04
C THR A 260 -13.87 -17.05 15.96
N THR A 261 -12.60 -16.94 15.62
CA THR A 261 -11.47 -17.42 16.40
C THR A 261 -10.79 -16.27 17.14
N GLN A 262 -10.32 -16.52 18.37
CA GLN A 262 -9.55 -15.51 19.12
C GLN A 262 -8.29 -15.14 18.32
N PRO A 263 -7.97 -13.83 18.13
CA PRO A 263 -6.97 -13.37 17.17
C PRO A 263 -5.57 -13.97 17.36
N PHE A 264 -5.10 -14.14 18.60
CA PHE A 264 -3.77 -14.71 18.85
C PHE A 264 -3.75 -16.24 18.72
N VAL A 265 -4.89 -16.90 18.95
CA VAL A 265 -5.04 -18.35 18.66
C VAL A 265 -4.97 -18.57 17.15
N TRP A 266 -5.69 -17.77 16.37
CA TRP A 266 -5.59 -17.83 14.91
C TRP A 266 -4.17 -17.54 14.43
N ALA A 267 -3.54 -16.47 14.93
CA ALA A 267 -2.17 -16.09 14.53
C ALA A 267 -1.14 -17.21 14.82
N ALA A 268 -1.28 -17.92 15.96
CA ALA A 268 -0.40 -19.03 16.29
C ALA A 268 -0.63 -20.23 15.36
N LEU A 269 -1.88 -20.58 15.05
CA LEU A 269 -2.22 -21.68 14.14
C LEU A 269 -1.76 -21.39 12.71
N ASN A 270 -2.04 -20.18 12.22
CA ASN A 270 -1.64 -19.75 10.88
C ASN A 270 -0.10 -19.69 10.73
N LEU A 271 0.61 -19.17 11.74
CA LEU A 271 2.09 -19.18 11.73
C LEU A 271 2.65 -20.60 11.66
N ALA A 272 2.10 -21.54 12.46
CA ALA A 272 2.55 -22.92 12.44
C ALA A 272 2.31 -23.60 11.08
N GLU A 273 1.13 -23.33 10.46
CA GLU A 273 0.82 -23.76 9.09
C GLU A 273 1.81 -23.17 8.08
N ALA A 274 2.05 -21.86 8.13
CA ALA A 274 2.94 -21.18 7.21
C ALA A 274 4.41 -21.65 7.35
N ASP A 275 4.89 -21.85 8.57
CA ASP A 275 6.22 -22.44 8.84
C ASP A 275 6.35 -23.85 8.25
N ALA A 276 5.34 -24.71 8.46
CA ALA A 276 5.33 -26.07 7.93
C ALA A 276 5.26 -26.06 6.39
N ASN A 277 4.44 -25.22 5.81
CA ASN A 277 4.32 -25.08 4.36
C ASN A 277 5.62 -24.56 3.72
N LYS A 278 6.28 -23.57 4.35
CA LYS A 278 7.61 -23.08 3.91
C LYS A 278 8.66 -24.19 3.96
N ALA A 279 8.71 -24.96 5.06
CA ALA A 279 9.67 -26.06 5.23
C ALA A 279 9.45 -27.20 4.21
N ASN A 280 8.19 -27.50 3.88
CA ASN A 280 7.82 -28.57 2.96
C ASN A 280 7.67 -28.08 1.50
N GLN A 281 7.87 -26.78 1.22
CA GLN A 281 7.64 -26.16 -0.08
C GLN A 281 6.21 -26.42 -0.60
N TYR A 282 5.23 -26.38 0.30
CA TYR A 282 3.84 -26.66 -0.02
C TYR A 282 3.08 -25.35 -0.29
N THR A 283 2.44 -25.27 -1.47
CA THR A 283 1.63 -24.13 -1.89
C THR A 283 0.16 -24.38 -1.50
N VAL A 284 -0.44 -23.43 -0.80
CA VAL A 284 -1.89 -23.42 -0.53
C VAL A 284 -2.58 -22.85 -1.77
N GLU A 285 -3.20 -23.70 -2.56
CA GLU A 285 -3.65 -23.39 -3.93
C GLU A 285 -4.66 -22.25 -3.99
N TRP A 286 -5.62 -22.17 -3.06
CA TRP A 286 -6.61 -21.09 -3.07
C TRP A 286 -5.99 -19.72 -2.76
N ARG A 287 -5.02 -19.64 -1.83
CA ARG A 287 -4.29 -18.39 -1.53
C ARG A 287 -3.49 -17.96 -2.74
N TYR A 288 -2.74 -18.89 -3.30
CA TYR A 288 -1.93 -18.65 -4.49
C TYR A 288 -2.77 -18.24 -5.70
N ALA A 289 -3.99 -18.77 -5.87
CA ALA A 289 -4.90 -18.34 -6.91
C ALA A 289 -5.38 -16.90 -6.71
N ILE A 290 -5.76 -16.52 -5.47
CA ILE A 290 -6.17 -15.15 -5.14
C ILE A 290 -5.02 -14.17 -5.39
N LEU A 291 -3.80 -14.51 -4.93
CA LEU A 291 -2.61 -13.70 -5.15
C LEU A 291 -2.38 -13.39 -6.63
N ARG A 292 -2.49 -14.38 -7.52
CA ARG A 292 -2.29 -14.20 -8.96
C ARG A 292 -3.45 -13.46 -9.64
N MET A 293 -4.68 -13.67 -9.16
CA MET A 293 -5.86 -13.04 -9.76
C MET A 293 -5.94 -11.53 -9.53
N HIS A 294 -5.32 -10.98 -8.46
CA HIS A 294 -5.50 -9.56 -8.15
C HIS A 294 -4.99 -8.63 -9.27
N GLU A 295 -3.87 -8.95 -9.90
CA GLU A 295 -3.31 -8.16 -10.99
C GLU A 295 -4.19 -8.22 -12.25
N VAL A 296 -4.70 -9.40 -12.57
CA VAL A 296 -5.54 -9.62 -13.75
C VAL A 296 -6.92 -8.98 -13.57
N ILE A 297 -7.52 -9.12 -12.40
CA ILE A 297 -8.81 -8.48 -12.07
C ILE A 297 -8.68 -6.96 -12.03
N ALA A 298 -7.51 -6.43 -11.66
CA ALA A 298 -7.24 -4.99 -11.70
C ALA A 298 -7.53 -4.36 -13.08
N LEU A 299 -7.33 -5.08 -14.17
CA LEU A 299 -7.60 -4.62 -15.52
C LEU A 299 -9.07 -4.25 -15.76
N ALA A 300 -10.00 -4.89 -15.04
CA ALA A 300 -11.42 -4.60 -15.18
C ALA A 300 -11.88 -3.34 -14.43
N ILE A 301 -11.12 -2.91 -13.41
CA ILE A 301 -11.57 -1.86 -12.47
C ILE A 301 -11.85 -0.52 -13.16
N PRO A 302 -10.98 -0.01 -14.09
CA PRO A 302 -11.25 1.23 -14.80
C PRO A 302 -12.52 1.21 -15.67
N HIS A 303 -13.04 0.02 -15.96
CA HIS A 303 -14.21 -0.20 -16.81
C HIS A 303 -15.51 -0.45 -16.04
N LEU A 304 -15.44 -0.50 -14.69
CA LEU A 304 -16.62 -0.66 -13.84
C LEU A 304 -17.46 0.61 -13.84
N ASN A 305 -18.79 0.45 -13.88
CA ASN A 305 -19.71 1.53 -13.60
C ASN A 305 -19.70 1.90 -12.09
N GLU A 306 -20.35 3.01 -11.71
CA GLU A 306 -20.38 3.49 -10.31
C GLU A 306 -20.86 2.44 -9.32
N ARG A 307 -21.98 1.79 -9.64
CA ARG A 307 -22.58 0.75 -8.79
C ARG A 307 -21.59 -0.36 -8.52
N ASP A 308 -20.99 -0.87 -9.57
CA ASP A 308 -20.07 -2.02 -9.49
C ASP A 308 -18.74 -1.62 -8.85
N LEU A 309 -18.24 -0.40 -9.11
CA LEU A 309 -17.06 0.11 -8.43
C LEU A 309 -17.29 0.22 -6.91
N LYS A 310 -18.46 0.70 -6.48
CA LYS A 310 -18.83 0.74 -5.06
C LYS A 310 -18.93 -0.66 -4.44
N ARG A 311 -19.54 -1.62 -5.14
CA ARG A 311 -19.63 -3.04 -4.72
C ARG A 311 -18.25 -3.65 -4.57
N PHE A 312 -17.36 -3.43 -5.54
CA PHE A 312 -15.99 -3.89 -5.51
C PHE A 312 -15.24 -3.35 -4.29
N HIS A 313 -15.23 -2.04 -4.07
CA HIS A 313 -14.52 -1.44 -2.94
C HIS A 313 -15.10 -1.85 -1.57
N SER A 314 -16.42 -2.02 -1.48
CA SER A 314 -17.08 -2.34 -0.21
C SER A 314 -16.97 -3.81 0.20
N HIS A 315 -16.85 -4.72 -0.79
CA HIS A 315 -17.00 -6.15 -0.53
C HIS A 315 -15.87 -7.01 -1.09
N PHE A 316 -15.50 -6.83 -2.35
CA PHE A 316 -14.62 -7.79 -3.03
C PHE A 316 -13.14 -7.45 -2.87
N LYS A 317 -12.77 -6.17 -2.94
CA LYS A 317 -11.38 -5.69 -2.81
C LYS A 317 -10.69 -6.24 -1.55
N THR A 318 -11.43 -6.34 -0.44
CA THR A 318 -10.87 -6.74 0.86
C THR A 318 -10.29 -8.16 0.87
N VAL A 319 -10.79 -9.07 0.03
CA VAL A 319 -10.27 -10.43 -0.11
C VAL A 319 -8.84 -10.40 -0.68
N PHE A 320 -8.61 -9.63 -1.72
CA PHE A 320 -7.28 -9.49 -2.33
C PHE A 320 -6.30 -8.75 -1.43
N VAL A 321 -6.77 -7.64 -0.84
CA VAL A 321 -5.92 -6.83 0.07
C VAL A 321 -5.44 -7.66 1.25
N ASP A 322 -6.28 -8.49 1.82
CA ASP A 322 -5.91 -9.36 2.92
C ASP A 322 -4.91 -10.44 2.50
N ASP A 323 -5.15 -11.05 1.33
CA ASP A 323 -4.33 -12.15 0.84
C ASP A 323 -2.89 -11.71 0.50
N TYR A 324 -2.73 -10.53 -0.15
CA TYR A 324 -1.37 -10.03 -0.45
C TYR A 324 -0.74 -9.19 0.68
N ALA A 325 -1.51 -8.77 1.70
CA ALA A 325 -1.01 -8.02 2.85
C ALA A 325 -0.57 -8.93 4.01
N THR A 326 -0.18 -10.16 3.71
CA THR A 326 0.50 -11.06 4.66
C THR A 326 1.78 -10.42 5.21
N VAL A 327 2.21 -10.87 6.39
CA VAL A 327 3.36 -10.30 7.07
C VAL A 327 4.46 -11.34 7.30
N PRO A 328 5.73 -10.91 7.42
CA PRO A 328 6.82 -11.82 7.75
C PRO A 328 6.52 -12.63 9.01
N HIS A 329 6.87 -13.90 9.03
CA HIS A 329 6.72 -14.79 10.19
C HIS A 329 7.27 -14.18 11.49
N ALA A 330 8.39 -13.44 11.38
CA ALA A 330 8.98 -12.71 12.51
C ALA A 330 8.03 -11.67 13.11
N SER A 331 7.17 -11.05 12.31
CA SER A 331 6.17 -10.09 12.79
C SER A 331 5.13 -10.80 13.66
N ILE A 332 4.61 -11.93 13.20
CA ILE A 332 3.63 -12.72 13.99
C ILE A 332 4.28 -13.24 15.28
N ARG A 333 5.53 -13.73 15.24
CA ARG A 333 6.26 -14.15 16.46
C ARG A 333 6.38 -13.01 17.48
N ARG A 334 6.64 -11.78 17.04
CA ARG A 334 6.70 -10.60 17.92
C ARG A 334 5.33 -10.25 18.52
N LEU A 335 4.25 -10.30 17.74
CA LEU A 335 2.88 -10.11 18.25
C LEU A 335 2.54 -11.13 19.33
N LEU A 336 2.83 -12.42 19.10
CA LEU A 336 2.61 -13.50 20.05
C LEU A 336 3.46 -13.34 21.30
N ALA A 337 4.72 -12.91 21.20
CA ALA A 337 5.60 -12.65 22.33
C ALA A 337 5.07 -11.51 23.21
N LEU A 338 4.63 -10.40 22.61
CA LEU A 338 4.02 -9.28 23.33
C LEU A 338 2.71 -9.67 24.03
N HIS A 339 1.87 -10.46 23.37
CA HIS A 339 0.64 -10.97 23.99
C HIS A 339 0.94 -11.90 25.17
N ARG A 340 1.87 -12.85 25.04
CA ARG A 340 2.30 -13.73 26.12
C ARG A 340 2.86 -12.95 27.34
N ALA A 341 3.55 -11.84 27.06
CA ALA A 341 4.06 -10.95 28.10
C ALA A 341 2.96 -10.04 28.73
N GLY A 342 1.69 -10.16 28.30
CA GLY A 342 0.59 -9.32 28.78
C GLY A 342 0.70 -7.86 28.36
N LYS A 343 1.39 -7.58 27.24
CA LYS A 343 1.65 -6.22 26.74
C LYS A 343 0.85 -5.84 25.51
N LEU A 344 0.08 -6.78 24.95
CA LEU A 344 -0.69 -6.56 23.72
C LEU A 344 -2.06 -7.22 23.77
N ASP A 345 -3.08 -6.42 23.46
CA ASP A 345 -4.45 -6.85 23.20
C ASP A 345 -4.95 -6.38 21.83
N ILE A 346 -5.99 -7.07 21.32
CA ILE A 346 -6.70 -6.70 20.09
C ILE A 346 -8.14 -6.36 20.41
N LEU A 347 -8.63 -5.22 19.90
CA LEU A 347 -10.00 -4.75 20.06
C LEU A 347 -10.73 -4.71 18.72
N ALA A 348 -11.85 -5.45 18.62
CA ALA A 348 -12.76 -5.37 17.49
C ALA A 348 -13.77 -4.24 17.69
N LEU A 349 -13.61 -3.15 16.95
CA LEU A 349 -14.43 -1.93 17.05
C LEU A 349 -15.84 -2.11 16.48
N GLY A 350 -16.02 -2.97 15.48
CA GLY A 350 -17.27 -3.04 14.71
C GLY A 350 -17.43 -1.83 13.78
N ASN A 351 -18.67 -1.62 13.32
CA ASN A 351 -18.99 -0.51 12.42
C ASN A 351 -19.45 0.76 13.18
N ASP A 352 -19.97 0.58 14.40
CA ASP A 352 -20.47 1.65 15.26
C ASP A 352 -19.41 1.94 16.34
N ASN A 353 -18.48 2.82 16.01
CA ASN A 353 -17.42 3.25 16.92
C ASN A 353 -17.12 4.74 16.75
N ASP A 354 -16.60 5.35 17.79
CA ASP A 354 -16.23 6.76 17.84
C ASP A 354 -14.85 6.90 18.49
N ILE A 355 -14.00 7.75 17.91
CA ILE A 355 -12.68 8.06 18.45
C ILE A 355 -12.63 9.56 18.72
N ASP A 356 -12.67 9.91 19.99
CA ASP A 356 -12.75 11.29 20.45
C ASP A 356 -11.44 11.70 21.14
N ASN A 357 -10.64 12.49 20.44
CA ASN A 357 -9.42 13.07 20.99
C ASN A 357 -9.69 14.40 21.73
N ASN A 358 -10.89 14.98 21.62
CA ASN A 358 -11.23 16.24 22.29
C ASN A 358 -11.79 16.02 23.69
N ALA A 359 -12.25 14.82 24.01
CA ALA A 359 -12.82 14.50 25.32
C ALA A 359 -11.78 14.43 26.46
N VAL A 360 -10.48 14.39 26.14
CA VAL A 360 -9.37 14.28 27.08
C VAL A 360 -8.24 15.25 26.74
N GLU A 361 -7.43 15.63 27.74
CA GLU A 361 -6.29 16.53 27.53
C GLU A 361 -5.15 15.83 26.77
N ARG A 362 -4.99 14.51 26.96
CA ARG A 362 -3.95 13.69 26.34
C ARG A 362 -4.56 12.41 25.79
N GLY A 363 -4.06 11.96 24.62
CA GLY A 363 -4.46 10.73 23.96
C GLY A 363 -5.88 10.81 23.39
N ALA A 364 -6.66 9.74 23.54
CA ALA A 364 -8.02 9.64 23.03
C ALA A 364 -8.92 8.72 23.86
N ILE A 365 -10.22 8.92 23.72
CA ILE A 365 -11.26 7.98 24.16
C ILE A 365 -11.81 7.27 22.92
N VAL A 366 -11.87 5.95 23.00
CA VAL A 366 -12.51 5.11 21.97
C VAL A 366 -13.80 4.55 22.54
N ARG A 367 -14.93 4.80 21.87
CA ARG A 367 -16.23 4.24 22.21
C ARG A 367 -16.60 3.18 21.18
N SER A 368 -16.91 2.00 21.64
CA SER A 368 -17.29 0.86 20.80
C SER A 368 -18.16 -0.12 21.56
N LYS A 369 -19.25 -0.59 20.95
CA LYS A 369 -20.16 -1.60 21.51
C LYS A 369 -20.66 -1.24 22.93
N GLY A 370 -20.87 0.05 23.18
CA GLY A 370 -21.34 0.55 24.49
C GLY A 370 -20.29 0.58 25.59
N GLN A 371 -19.03 0.33 25.26
CA GLN A 371 -17.87 0.43 26.16
C GLN A 371 -17.00 1.62 25.78
N GLU A 372 -16.31 2.19 26.79
CA GLU A 372 -15.38 3.29 26.62
C GLU A 372 -13.98 2.85 27.05
N TYR A 373 -13.00 3.15 26.20
CA TYR A 373 -11.59 2.84 26.42
C TYR A 373 -10.79 4.13 26.35
N GLN A 374 -10.08 4.45 27.40
CA GLN A 374 -9.19 5.62 27.45
C GLN A 374 -7.74 5.21 27.23
N PHE A 375 -7.05 5.93 26.35
CA PHE A 375 -5.65 5.75 26.03
C PHE A 375 -4.86 7.01 26.35
N ASP A 376 -3.69 6.85 26.97
CA ASP A 376 -2.75 7.94 27.28
C ASP A 376 -2.08 8.45 26.01
N ASP A 377 -1.77 7.51 25.09
CA ASP A 377 -1.27 7.81 23.75
C ASP A 377 -2.09 7.03 22.72
N PHE A 378 -2.40 7.67 21.61
CA PHE A 378 -3.21 7.10 20.52
C PHE A 378 -2.55 7.34 19.17
N ILE A 379 -2.37 6.28 18.36
CA ILE A 379 -1.69 6.33 17.08
C ILE A 379 -2.68 5.89 15.99
N ASP A 380 -2.94 6.78 15.03
CA ASP A 380 -3.65 6.39 13.80
C ASP A 380 -2.66 5.73 12.83
N ALA A 381 -2.80 4.43 12.66
CA ALA A 381 -2.01 3.62 11.76
C ALA A 381 -2.88 2.95 10.67
N THR A 382 -3.98 3.59 10.27
CA THR A 382 -4.90 3.07 9.24
C THR A 382 -4.30 3.10 7.84
N GLY A 383 -3.12 3.68 7.68
CA GLY A 383 -2.39 3.74 6.41
C GLY A 383 -2.59 5.06 5.67
N GLN A 384 -2.09 5.10 4.47
CA GLN A 384 -2.15 6.29 3.61
C GLN A 384 -3.54 6.45 2.99
N HIS A 385 -4.08 7.65 3.07
CA HIS A 385 -5.33 7.98 2.39
C HIS A 385 -5.08 8.17 0.89
N THR A 386 -6.08 7.79 0.09
CA THR A 386 -6.08 8.12 -1.35
C THR A 386 -6.15 9.62 -1.52
N LEU A 387 -5.14 10.19 -2.19
CA LEU A 387 -5.11 11.61 -2.49
C LEU A 387 -6.00 11.95 -3.69
N SER A 388 -6.54 13.14 -3.69
CA SER A 388 -7.38 13.71 -4.74
C SER A 388 -6.77 14.99 -5.29
N ALA A 389 -7.37 15.55 -6.34
CA ALA A 389 -6.93 16.83 -6.89
C ALA A 389 -6.90 18.00 -5.87
N ARG A 390 -7.61 17.88 -4.74
CA ARG A 390 -7.58 18.89 -3.67
C ARG A 390 -6.30 18.85 -2.85
N ASP A 391 -5.68 17.66 -2.77
CA ASP A 391 -4.54 17.38 -1.93
C ASP A 391 -3.21 17.68 -2.64
N ILE A 392 -3.26 18.17 -3.89
CA ILE A 392 -2.08 18.61 -4.62
C ILE A 392 -1.51 19.85 -3.94
N PRO A 393 -0.23 19.87 -3.58
CA PRO A 393 0.36 20.98 -2.82
C PRO A 393 0.67 22.23 -3.67
N PHE A 394 0.47 22.17 -4.99
CA PHE A 394 0.84 23.22 -5.95
C PHE A 394 -0.35 24.12 -6.26
N GLU A 395 -0.38 25.32 -5.65
CA GLU A 395 -1.52 26.23 -5.72
C GLU A 395 -1.79 26.76 -7.13
N THR A 396 -0.75 27.11 -7.90
CA THR A 396 -0.93 27.58 -9.27
C THR A 396 -1.48 26.46 -10.16
N LEU A 397 -0.96 25.24 -10.04
CA LEU A 397 -1.46 24.09 -10.79
C LEU A 397 -2.95 23.79 -10.48
N LYS A 398 -3.34 23.93 -9.20
CA LYS A 398 -4.77 23.83 -8.81
C LYS A 398 -5.63 24.93 -9.44
N LYS A 399 -5.18 26.19 -9.37
CA LYS A 399 -5.90 27.34 -9.95
C LYS A 399 -6.05 27.24 -11.46
N GLN A 400 -5.07 26.68 -12.14
CA GLN A 400 -5.13 26.39 -13.58
C GLN A 400 -6.13 25.28 -13.91
N GLY A 401 -6.58 24.48 -12.92
CA GLY A 401 -7.52 23.39 -13.13
C GLY A 401 -6.95 22.20 -13.91
N VAL A 402 -5.63 22.08 -14.00
CA VAL A 402 -4.93 21.02 -14.76
C VAL A 402 -5.19 19.65 -14.15
N MET A 403 -5.23 19.60 -12.82
CA MET A 403 -5.45 18.36 -12.08
C MET A 403 -6.90 18.31 -11.61
N ARG A 404 -7.76 17.66 -12.38
CA ARG A 404 -9.16 17.46 -12.01
C ARG A 404 -9.37 16.15 -11.28
N LYS A 405 -10.43 16.07 -10.50
CA LYS A 405 -10.84 14.86 -9.81
C LYS A 405 -11.23 13.79 -10.82
N ALA A 406 -10.73 12.58 -10.63
CA ALA A 406 -11.04 11.46 -11.51
C ALA A 406 -12.54 11.13 -11.49
N THR A 407 -13.05 10.83 -12.69
CA THR A 407 -14.44 10.46 -12.92
C THR A 407 -14.49 9.18 -13.74
N THR A 408 -15.47 8.31 -13.48
CA THR A 408 -15.79 7.22 -14.40
C THR A 408 -16.98 7.63 -15.26
N SER A 409 -16.94 7.29 -16.56
CA SER A 409 -18.12 7.41 -17.41
C SER A 409 -19.10 6.32 -17.03
N ALA A 410 -20.19 6.69 -16.38
CA ALA A 410 -21.35 5.80 -16.29
C ALA A 410 -22.00 5.77 -17.67
N THR A 411 -21.64 4.78 -18.50
CA THR A 411 -22.33 4.58 -19.79
C THR A 411 -23.71 4.00 -19.51
N THR A 412 -24.64 4.87 -19.17
CA THR A 412 -26.07 4.52 -19.25
C THR A 412 -26.57 5.02 -20.57
N THR A 413 -26.60 4.17 -21.57
CA THR A 413 -27.30 4.41 -22.83
C THR A 413 -28.81 4.34 -22.57
N LEU A 414 -29.35 5.35 -21.91
CA LEU A 414 -30.75 5.72 -21.99
C LEU A 414 -30.78 7.09 -22.65
N ILE A 415 -31.31 7.10 -23.85
CA ILE A 415 -31.55 8.30 -24.65
C ILE A 415 -32.20 9.39 -23.78
N GLY A 416 -31.46 10.48 -23.48
CA GLY A 416 -32.04 11.68 -22.87
C GLY A 416 -31.49 12.09 -21.51
N PHE A 417 -30.45 11.45 -20.96
CA PHE A 417 -29.76 11.94 -19.75
C PHE A 417 -28.30 12.29 -20.08
N GLU A 418 -27.89 13.50 -19.68
CA GLU A 418 -26.49 13.89 -19.68
C GLU A 418 -25.67 12.84 -18.92
N ASP A 419 -24.50 12.47 -19.45
CA ASP A 419 -23.55 11.56 -18.80
C ASP A 419 -23.27 12.01 -17.36
N GLN A 420 -23.83 11.30 -16.37
CA GLN A 420 -23.49 11.55 -14.98
C GLN A 420 -22.10 11.00 -14.72
N LEU A 421 -21.13 11.90 -14.72
CA LEU A 421 -19.74 11.59 -14.36
C LEU A 421 -19.65 11.27 -12.87
N VAL A 422 -19.22 10.05 -12.58
CA VAL A 422 -19.03 9.58 -11.21
C VAL A 422 -17.65 9.95 -10.72
N ARG A 423 -17.58 10.58 -9.57
CA ARG A 423 -16.33 10.97 -8.93
C ARG A 423 -15.76 9.81 -8.11
N THR A 424 -14.62 9.26 -8.52
CA THR A 424 -14.00 8.08 -7.90
C THR A 424 -12.92 8.40 -6.87
N GLY A 425 -12.53 9.66 -6.70
CA GLY A 425 -11.31 10.04 -5.98
C GLY A 425 -10.11 10.06 -6.91
N GLY A 426 -8.92 10.41 -6.39
CA GLY A 426 -7.70 10.52 -7.20
C GLY A 426 -7.73 11.65 -8.23
N VAL A 427 -6.84 11.55 -9.20
CA VAL A 427 -6.67 12.52 -10.29
C VAL A 427 -6.98 11.85 -11.62
N ASP A 428 -7.66 12.58 -12.51
CA ASP A 428 -8.01 12.09 -13.84
C ASP A 428 -6.79 12.11 -14.77
N LEU A 429 -6.30 10.93 -15.11
CA LEU A 429 -5.09 10.71 -15.89
C LEU A 429 -5.38 9.79 -17.07
N ASP A 430 -4.69 10.04 -18.19
CA ASP A 430 -4.68 9.12 -19.32
C ASP A 430 -3.81 7.87 -19.05
N ASP A 431 -3.68 7.00 -20.04
CA ASP A 431 -2.91 5.74 -19.90
C ASP A 431 -1.39 5.97 -19.86
N LYS A 432 -0.93 7.18 -20.15
CA LYS A 432 0.47 7.62 -20.02
C LYS A 432 0.72 8.44 -18.74
N PHE A 433 -0.23 8.41 -17.80
CA PHE A 433 -0.21 9.15 -16.53
C PHE A 433 -0.13 10.67 -16.69
N ARG A 434 -0.69 11.22 -17.78
CA ARG A 434 -0.80 12.65 -18.01
C ARG A 434 -2.16 13.15 -17.54
N PRO A 435 -2.26 14.33 -16.89
CA PRO A 435 -3.54 14.92 -16.52
C PRO A 435 -4.43 15.14 -17.75
N ILE A 436 -5.69 14.70 -17.67
CA ILE A 436 -6.69 14.95 -18.71
C ILE A 436 -7.24 16.34 -18.51
N PHE A 437 -6.76 17.27 -19.31
CA PHE A 437 -7.13 18.70 -19.28
C PHE A 437 -7.36 19.19 -20.72
N GLN A 438 -8.06 20.32 -20.89
CA GLN A 438 -8.40 20.91 -22.21
C GLN A 438 -7.32 20.69 -23.28
N ASP A 439 -7.63 19.83 -24.19
CA ASP A 439 -7.15 19.71 -25.58
C ASP A 439 -5.67 19.83 -25.95
N ASN A 440 -4.65 19.67 -25.15
CA ASN A 440 -3.24 19.47 -25.56
C ASN A 440 -2.17 19.99 -24.61
N LEU A 441 -2.51 20.73 -23.55
CA LEU A 441 -1.48 21.32 -22.66
C LEU A 441 -0.80 20.30 -21.73
N THR A 442 -1.35 19.09 -21.61
CA THR A 442 -0.92 18.10 -20.62
C THR A 442 0.16 17.16 -21.12
N ASN A 443 0.61 17.25 -22.36
CA ASN A 443 1.62 16.34 -22.92
C ASN A 443 3.02 16.45 -22.29
N LYS A 444 3.21 17.35 -21.36
CA LYS A 444 4.49 17.68 -20.74
C LYS A 444 4.53 17.40 -19.23
N LEU A 445 3.35 17.21 -18.59
CA LEU A 445 3.23 16.93 -17.17
C LEU A 445 2.75 15.50 -16.94
N TYR A 446 3.40 14.80 -16.03
CA TYR A 446 3.10 13.40 -15.69
C TYR A 446 2.93 13.26 -14.18
N CYS A 447 2.03 12.39 -13.73
CA CYS A 447 1.80 12.07 -12.33
C CYS A 447 2.12 10.61 -12.05
N GLY A 448 3.30 10.35 -11.50
CA GLY A 448 3.77 9.03 -11.09
C GLY A 448 3.55 8.70 -9.61
N SER A 449 2.90 9.60 -8.84
CA SER A 449 2.67 9.39 -7.41
C SER A 449 1.51 8.42 -7.17
N ILE A 450 1.81 7.25 -6.62
CA ILE A 450 0.86 6.14 -6.37
C ILE A 450 -0.40 6.60 -5.59
N ALA A 451 -0.25 7.49 -4.61
CA ALA A 451 -1.36 7.97 -3.80
C ALA A 451 -2.49 8.63 -4.61
N PHE A 452 -2.17 9.24 -5.76
CA PHE A 452 -3.15 9.82 -6.69
C PHE A 452 -3.75 8.81 -7.67
N LEU A 453 -3.17 7.61 -7.77
CA LEU A 453 -3.55 6.58 -8.76
C LEU A 453 -4.49 5.52 -8.21
N LEU A 454 -4.66 5.41 -6.89
CA LEU A 454 -5.38 4.31 -6.22
C LEU A 454 -6.85 4.15 -6.66
N HIS A 455 -7.46 5.19 -7.26
CA HIS A 455 -8.81 5.10 -7.84
C HIS A 455 -8.85 4.31 -9.14
N LYS A 456 -7.81 4.47 -9.98
CA LYS A 456 -7.66 3.80 -11.29
C LYS A 456 -6.95 2.45 -11.12
N LEU A 457 -5.99 2.38 -10.19
CA LEU A 457 -5.13 1.24 -9.94
C LEU A 457 -5.22 0.84 -8.45
N PRO A 458 -6.32 0.20 -8.00
CA PRO A 458 -6.60 -0.03 -6.58
C PRO A 458 -5.64 -1.00 -5.90
N PHE A 459 -4.88 -1.76 -6.66
CA PHE A 459 -3.86 -2.70 -6.20
C PHE A 459 -2.43 -2.23 -6.48
N VAL A 460 -2.26 -0.99 -6.98
CA VAL A 460 -0.94 -0.44 -7.23
C VAL A 460 -0.17 -0.31 -5.93
N GLN A 461 0.79 -1.19 -5.73
CA GLN A 461 1.64 -1.24 -4.55
C GLN A 461 3.03 -1.75 -4.90
N GLY A 462 4.02 -1.27 -4.16
CA GLY A 462 5.36 -1.80 -4.23
C GLY A 462 6.17 -1.39 -5.46
N ILE A 463 7.28 -2.08 -5.60
CA ILE A 463 8.37 -1.76 -6.52
C ILE A 463 8.01 -2.03 -7.96
N THR A 464 7.29 -3.13 -8.23
CA THR A 464 6.87 -3.52 -9.59
C THR A 464 5.97 -2.46 -10.20
N SER A 465 4.96 -2.03 -9.48
CA SER A 465 4.07 -0.96 -9.94
C SER A 465 4.80 0.37 -10.19
N ALA A 466 5.73 0.74 -9.29
CA ALA A 466 6.53 1.95 -9.48
C ALA A 466 7.43 1.86 -10.73
N ARG A 467 8.00 0.68 -11.01
CA ARG A 467 8.78 0.40 -12.22
C ARG A 467 7.91 0.55 -13.49
N ASP A 468 6.72 -0.03 -13.49
CA ASP A 468 5.84 -0.04 -14.66
C ASP A 468 5.31 1.37 -14.97
N ILE A 469 4.97 2.15 -13.93
CA ILE A 469 4.64 3.58 -14.07
C ILE A 469 5.83 4.34 -14.64
N GLY A 470 7.02 4.17 -14.07
CA GLY A 470 8.24 4.83 -14.53
C GLY A 470 8.58 4.48 -16.00
N HIS A 471 8.42 3.21 -16.38
CA HIS A 471 8.60 2.76 -17.76
C HIS A 471 7.61 3.43 -18.71
N THR A 472 6.32 3.41 -18.39
CA THR A 472 5.27 4.03 -19.19
C THR A 472 5.50 5.53 -19.38
N VAL A 473 5.84 6.25 -18.30
CA VAL A 473 6.13 7.69 -18.34
C VAL A 473 7.37 7.98 -19.18
N SER A 474 8.45 7.23 -19.02
CA SER A 474 9.68 7.43 -19.80
C SER A 474 9.48 7.20 -21.29
N GLN A 475 8.74 6.15 -21.67
CA GLN A 475 8.38 5.91 -23.07
C GLN A 475 7.54 7.05 -23.66
N ALA A 476 6.58 7.56 -22.91
CA ALA A 476 5.75 8.68 -23.34
C ALA A 476 6.55 9.98 -23.55
N ILE A 477 7.57 10.23 -22.72
CA ILE A 477 8.50 11.37 -22.90
C ILE A 477 9.31 11.21 -24.16
N LEU A 478 9.90 10.02 -24.41
CA LEU A 478 10.70 9.74 -25.60
C LEU A 478 9.88 9.92 -26.88
N GLU A 479 8.68 9.34 -26.96
CA GLU A 479 7.78 9.51 -28.12
C GLU A 479 7.47 10.99 -28.40
N THR A 480 7.24 11.78 -27.37
CA THR A 480 6.92 13.21 -27.52
C THR A 480 8.14 13.98 -28.04
N THR A 481 9.34 13.64 -27.56
CA THR A 481 10.60 14.28 -27.97
C THR A 481 10.94 13.94 -29.43
N GLU A 482 10.77 12.69 -29.85
CA GLU A 482 10.97 12.26 -31.24
C GLU A 482 10.01 12.97 -32.20
N MET A 483 8.73 13.06 -31.83
CA MET A 483 7.73 13.79 -32.65
C MET A 483 8.09 15.27 -32.81
N GLN A 484 8.61 15.93 -31.76
CA GLN A 484 9.05 17.32 -31.82
C GLN A 484 10.28 17.48 -32.73
N ALA A 485 11.25 16.58 -32.65
CA ALA A 485 12.42 16.59 -33.52
C ALA A 485 12.04 16.41 -34.99
N LEU A 486 11.10 15.49 -35.31
CA LEU A 486 10.61 15.30 -36.67
C LEU A 486 9.78 16.46 -37.21
N SER A 487 9.10 17.21 -36.33
CA SER A 487 8.33 18.41 -36.75
C SER A 487 9.18 19.66 -36.94
N ALA A 488 10.40 19.66 -36.39
CA ALA A 488 11.37 20.77 -36.50
C ALA A 488 12.37 20.59 -37.67
N ALA A 489 12.43 19.38 -38.26
CA ALA A 489 13.26 19.05 -39.43
C ALA A 489 12.46 19.17 -40.74
#